data_74b8fe31db5ab98104f931d873e037e3
#
_entry.id   74b8fe31db5ab98104f931d873e037e3
#
_cell.length_a   1.000
_cell.length_b   1.000
_cell.length_c   1.000
_cell.angle_alpha   90.00
_cell.angle_beta   90.00
_cell.angle_gamma   90.00
#
_symmetry.space_group_name_H-M   'P 1'
#
loop_
_entity.id
_entity.type
_entity.pdbx_description
1 polymer ?
#
loop_
_entity_poly.entity_id
_entity_poly.type
_entity_poly.pdbx_seq_one_letter_code
_entity_poly.pdbx_strand_id
1 'polypeptide(L)'
;ILFNHESSRRGETFVTQKIVQALCRIKNKKQKTLYLGNLNSKRDWGHAKDYVEAMWRMLQQKKPTDLVISTGKQITVKNFVNKVSKKLGIKILWRGKGINERGIDQNGRTIVACDKSYYRPLEVNSLLGDSRKARKILNWKPKYTFESMIEEMIEYWMNKI
;
A
#
# COMPACT_ATOMS: atom_id res chain seq x y z
N ILE A 1 -13.81 -12.20 5.25
CA ILE A 1 -13.11 -11.53 4.12
C ILE A 1 -12.08 -10.57 4.69
N LEU A 2 -10.80 -10.74 4.31
CA LEU A 2 -9.72 -9.85 4.71
C LEU A 2 -9.34 -8.95 3.53
N PHE A 3 -9.39 -7.63 3.74
CA PHE A 3 -8.88 -6.66 2.77
C PHE A 3 -7.35 -6.61 2.77
N ASN A 4 -6.75 -5.83 1.90
CA ASN A 4 -5.29 -5.77 1.78
C ASN A 4 -4.64 -5.38 3.11
N HIS A 5 -3.70 -6.19 3.57
CA HIS A 5 -2.99 -5.95 4.82
C HIS A 5 -1.49 -6.10 4.62
N GLU A 6 -0.76 -5.12 5.10
CA GLU A 6 0.62 -4.86 4.74
C GLU A 6 1.49 -4.74 5.99
N SER A 7 2.77 -4.98 5.82
CA SER A 7 3.81 -4.77 6.83
C SER A 7 5.19 -4.85 6.18
N SER A 8 6.24 -4.66 6.96
CA SER A 8 7.63 -4.93 6.54
C SER A 8 7.85 -6.37 6.03
N ARG A 9 6.97 -7.31 6.41
CA ARG A 9 7.03 -8.74 6.00
C ARG A 9 6.20 -9.07 4.75
N ARG A 10 5.57 -8.09 4.11
CA ARG A 10 4.81 -8.33 2.87
C ARG A 10 5.75 -8.86 1.77
N GLY A 11 5.28 -9.80 0.96
CA GLY A 11 6.08 -10.31 -0.17
C GLY A 11 6.47 -9.20 -1.16
N GLU A 12 7.67 -9.24 -1.69
CA GLU A 12 8.28 -8.17 -2.50
C GLU A 12 7.58 -7.92 -3.84
N THR A 13 6.80 -8.88 -4.34
CA THR A 13 6.02 -8.76 -5.57
C THR A 13 4.72 -7.96 -5.40
N PHE A 14 4.27 -7.75 -4.16
CA PHE A 14 3.06 -6.96 -3.90
C PHE A 14 3.34 -5.47 -4.05
N VAL A 15 2.36 -4.73 -4.58
CA VAL A 15 2.51 -3.33 -5.00
C VAL A 15 3.02 -2.41 -3.89
N THR A 16 2.56 -2.57 -2.67
CA THR A 16 2.97 -1.76 -1.52
C THR A 16 4.44 -1.95 -1.19
N GLN A 17 4.86 -3.22 -1.07
CA GLN A 17 6.24 -3.56 -0.78
C GLN A 17 7.17 -3.16 -1.93
N LYS A 18 6.75 -3.42 -3.18
CA LYS A 18 7.47 -3.00 -4.38
C LYS A 18 7.70 -1.49 -4.42
N ILE A 19 6.70 -0.68 -4.05
CA ILE A 19 6.82 0.78 -4.00
C ILE A 19 7.85 1.20 -2.95
N VAL A 20 7.70 0.72 -1.71
CA VAL A 20 8.59 1.12 -0.61
C VAL A 20 10.03 0.71 -0.90
N GLN A 21 10.25 -0.56 -1.26
CA GLN A 21 11.58 -1.08 -1.61
C GLN A 21 12.23 -0.26 -2.73
N ALA A 22 11.51 -0.05 -3.83
CA ALA A 22 12.06 0.66 -4.98
C ALA A 22 12.40 2.12 -4.65
N LEU A 23 11.54 2.84 -3.93
CA LEU A 23 11.80 4.22 -3.56
C LEU A 23 12.97 4.34 -2.56
N CYS A 24 13.12 3.40 -1.63
CA CYS A 24 14.31 3.32 -0.77
C CYS A 24 15.58 3.08 -1.58
N ARG A 25 15.54 2.16 -2.56
CA ARG A 25 16.68 1.91 -3.48
C ARG A 25 16.99 3.11 -4.37
N ILE A 26 15.97 3.84 -4.85
CA ILE A 26 16.15 5.06 -5.63
C ILE A 26 16.81 6.15 -4.78
N LYS A 27 16.39 6.32 -3.54
CA LYS A 27 16.99 7.24 -2.56
C LYS A 27 18.49 6.95 -2.39
N ASN A 28 18.86 5.67 -2.30
CA ASN A 28 20.23 5.19 -2.13
C ASN A 28 20.98 5.00 -3.46
N LYS A 29 20.45 5.50 -4.59
CA LYS A 29 21.05 5.39 -5.94
C LYS A 29 21.29 3.95 -6.44
N LYS A 30 20.61 2.95 -5.84
CA LYS A 30 20.70 1.53 -6.21
C LYS A 30 19.66 1.09 -7.25
N GLN A 31 18.72 1.98 -7.59
CA GLN A 31 17.71 1.76 -8.63
C GLN A 31 17.39 3.08 -9.31
N LYS A 32 17.09 3.04 -10.60
CA LYS A 32 16.78 4.25 -11.40
C LYS A 32 15.27 4.55 -11.40
N THR A 33 14.45 3.55 -11.66
CA THR A 33 13.01 3.73 -11.91
C THR A 33 12.18 2.63 -11.29
N LEU A 34 11.04 3.00 -10.70
CA LEU A 34 9.98 2.10 -10.25
C LEU A 34 8.96 1.94 -11.38
N TYR A 35 8.69 0.72 -11.81
CA TYR A 35 7.67 0.40 -12.81
C TYR A 35 6.41 -0.15 -12.15
N LEU A 36 5.25 0.44 -12.46
CA LEU A 36 3.94 0.10 -11.91
C LEU A 36 2.90 -0.08 -13.03
N GLY A 37 1.77 -0.67 -12.70
CA GLY A 37 0.58 -0.70 -13.56
C GLY A 37 -0.29 0.54 -13.38
N ASN A 38 -1.60 0.32 -13.14
CA ASN A 38 -2.57 1.39 -12.98
C ASN A 38 -2.38 2.19 -11.69
N LEU A 39 -1.91 3.42 -11.79
CA LEU A 39 -1.68 4.33 -10.68
C LEU A 39 -2.98 4.84 -10.01
N ASN A 40 -4.13 4.73 -10.71
CA ASN A 40 -5.41 5.22 -10.25
C ASN A 40 -6.23 4.17 -9.48
N SER A 41 -5.81 2.92 -9.49
CA SER A 41 -6.45 1.87 -8.70
C SER A 41 -6.46 2.21 -7.22
N LYS A 42 -7.65 2.09 -6.58
CA LYS A 42 -7.85 2.40 -5.17
C LYS A 42 -7.96 1.11 -4.36
N ARG A 43 -7.29 1.05 -3.24
CA ARG A 43 -7.31 -0.09 -2.31
C ARG A 43 -7.46 0.39 -0.88
N ASP A 44 -8.10 -0.44 -0.08
CA ASP A 44 -8.13 -0.31 1.37
C ASP A 44 -6.95 -1.13 1.92
N TRP A 45 -5.93 -0.43 2.40
CA TRP A 45 -4.73 -1.03 2.98
C TRP A 45 -4.69 -0.81 4.48
N GLY A 46 -4.57 -1.88 5.25
CA GLY A 46 -4.37 -1.85 6.69
C GLY A 46 -3.08 -2.53 7.11
N HIS A 47 -2.74 -2.43 8.39
CA HIS A 47 -1.56 -3.07 8.94
C HIS A 47 -1.83 -4.52 9.31
N ALA A 48 -0.92 -5.45 8.95
CA ALA A 48 -1.10 -6.89 9.17
C ALA A 48 -1.34 -7.25 10.64
N LYS A 49 -0.73 -6.56 11.59
CA LYS A 49 -0.94 -6.81 13.04
C LYS A 49 -2.39 -6.57 13.46
N ASP A 50 -3.06 -5.56 12.90
CA ASP A 50 -4.49 -5.32 13.17
C ASP A 50 -5.36 -6.47 12.66
N TYR A 51 -5.01 -7.02 11.50
CA TYR A 51 -5.74 -8.13 10.89
C TYR A 51 -5.53 -9.44 11.67
N VAL A 52 -4.32 -9.70 12.13
CA VAL A 52 -4.02 -10.85 13.02
C VAL A 52 -4.80 -10.72 14.33
N GLU A 53 -4.86 -9.54 14.94
CA GLU A 53 -5.68 -9.30 16.13
C GLU A 53 -7.17 -9.59 15.85
N ALA A 54 -7.69 -9.14 14.69
CA ALA A 54 -9.06 -9.46 14.31
C ALA A 54 -9.29 -10.97 14.14
N MET A 55 -8.38 -11.70 13.51
CA MET A 55 -8.45 -13.15 13.36
C MET A 55 -8.49 -13.85 14.71
N TRP A 56 -7.61 -13.46 15.64
CA TRP A 56 -7.60 -14.01 17.00
C TRP A 56 -8.93 -13.75 17.70
N ARG A 57 -9.48 -12.53 17.63
CA ARG A 57 -10.77 -12.18 18.23
C ARG A 57 -11.94 -12.94 17.60
N MET A 58 -11.89 -13.27 16.30
CA MET A 58 -12.89 -14.10 15.65
C MET A 58 -12.95 -15.50 16.28
N LEU A 59 -11.79 -16.09 16.61
CA LEU A 59 -11.71 -17.41 17.22
C LEU A 59 -12.22 -17.44 18.68
N GLN A 60 -12.32 -16.28 19.34
CA GLN A 60 -12.87 -16.18 20.70
C GLN A 60 -14.41 -16.05 20.71
N GLN A 61 -15.07 -15.96 19.54
CA GLN A 61 -16.52 -15.81 19.47
C GLN A 61 -17.22 -17.14 19.71
N LYS A 62 -18.34 -17.10 20.46
CA LYS A 62 -19.17 -18.31 20.74
C LYS A 62 -19.86 -18.87 19.49
N LYS A 63 -20.12 -18.03 18.48
CA LYS A 63 -20.80 -18.42 17.24
C LYS A 63 -19.97 -17.99 16.03
N PRO A 64 -19.78 -18.88 15.05
CA PRO A 64 -19.15 -18.52 13.76
C PRO A 64 -19.93 -17.41 13.07
N THR A 65 -19.23 -16.47 12.50
CA THR A 65 -19.86 -15.33 11.80
C THR A 65 -18.95 -14.83 10.69
N ASP A 66 -19.52 -14.60 9.51
CA ASP A 66 -18.81 -13.98 8.41
C ASP A 66 -18.59 -12.48 8.65
N LEU A 67 -17.34 -12.08 8.60
CA LEU A 67 -16.91 -10.72 8.89
C LEU A 67 -16.01 -10.17 7.77
N VAL A 68 -16.11 -8.86 7.55
CA VAL A 68 -15.18 -8.11 6.71
C VAL A 68 -14.20 -7.36 7.61
N ILE A 69 -12.91 -7.60 7.40
CA ILE A 69 -11.83 -6.89 8.09
C ILE A 69 -11.18 -5.91 7.11
N SER A 70 -11.27 -4.64 7.43
CA SER A 70 -10.82 -3.53 6.58
C SER A 70 -10.61 -2.27 7.41
N THR A 71 -9.90 -1.29 6.84
CA THR A 71 -9.75 0.02 7.51
C THR A 71 -10.95 0.93 7.29
N GLY A 72 -11.71 0.73 6.21
CA GLY A 72 -12.77 1.63 5.76
C GLY A 72 -12.24 2.89 5.07
N LYS A 73 -10.97 2.90 4.66
CA LYS A 73 -10.34 4.00 3.94
C LYS A 73 -9.62 3.46 2.72
N GLN A 74 -9.75 4.13 1.59
CA GLN A 74 -9.03 3.75 0.38
C GLN A 74 -8.13 4.87 -0.11
N ILE A 75 -7.05 4.48 -0.74
CA ILE A 75 -6.07 5.38 -1.34
C ILE A 75 -5.70 4.85 -2.72
N THR A 76 -5.33 5.73 -3.66
CA THR A 76 -4.77 5.33 -4.95
C THR A 76 -3.33 4.85 -4.82
N VAL A 77 -2.90 3.99 -5.75
CA VAL A 77 -1.48 3.59 -5.88
C VAL A 77 -0.59 4.83 -6.01
N LYS A 78 -1.00 5.82 -6.80
CA LYS A 78 -0.30 7.10 -6.94
C LYS A 78 -0.11 7.83 -5.62
N ASN A 79 -1.16 7.90 -4.79
CA ASN A 79 -1.07 8.55 -3.49
C ASN A 79 -0.20 7.75 -2.50
N PHE A 80 -0.17 6.42 -2.64
CA PHE A 80 0.78 5.60 -1.87
C PHE A 80 2.23 5.99 -2.23
N VAL A 81 2.56 6.07 -3.53
CA VAL A 81 3.87 6.54 -4.01
C VAL A 81 4.20 7.92 -3.44
N ASN A 82 3.25 8.87 -3.53
CA ASN A 82 3.45 10.24 -3.02
C ASN A 82 3.75 10.28 -1.52
N LYS A 83 3.06 9.46 -0.73
CA LYS A 83 3.29 9.43 0.73
C LYS A 83 4.65 8.83 1.08
N VAL A 84 5.04 7.73 0.42
CA VAL A 84 6.36 7.12 0.61
C VAL A 84 7.48 8.07 0.17
N SER A 85 7.37 8.64 -1.02
CA SER A 85 8.38 9.57 -1.55
C SER A 85 8.55 10.81 -0.67
N LYS A 86 7.43 11.38 -0.17
CA LYS A 86 7.48 12.52 0.77
C LYS A 86 8.27 12.19 2.03
N LYS A 87 8.05 11.01 2.63
CA LYS A 87 8.78 10.58 3.83
C LYS A 87 10.26 10.34 3.56
N LEU A 88 10.62 9.93 2.35
CA LEU A 88 12.01 9.80 1.91
C LEU A 88 12.67 11.13 1.47
N GLY A 89 11.94 12.25 1.51
CA GLY A 89 12.44 13.55 1.04
C GLY A 89 12.57 13.66 -0.48
N ILE A 90 11.83 12.81 -1.22
CA ILE A 90 11.81 12.82 -2.68
C ILE A 90 10.57 13.60 -3.13
N LYS A 91 10.77 14.69 -3.88
CA LYS A 91 9.68 15.43 -4.52
C LYS A 91 9.37 14.81 -5.88
N ILE A 92 8.10 14.53 -6.15
CA ILE A 92 7.65 13.97 -7.43
C ILE A 92 6.73 14.96 -8.15
N LEU A 93 7.06 15.29 -9.39
CA LEU A 93 6.18 15.96 -10.33
C LEU A 93 5.61 14.93 -11.31
N TRP A 94 4.30 14.82 -11.37
CA TRP A 94 3.63 13.90 -12.29
C TRP A 94 3.39 14.56 -13.65
N ARG A 95 3.70 13.83 -14.73
CA ARG A 95 3.43 14.21 -16.12
C ARG A 95 2.80 13.06 -16.89
N GLY A 96 1.99 13.40 -17.90
CA GLY A 96 1.25 12.41 -18.71
C GLY A 96 0.01 11.89 -18.02
N LYS A 97 -0.64 10.90 -18.65
CA LYS A 97 -1.85 10.24 -18.16
C LYS A 97 -1.85 8.76 -18.55
N GLY A 98 -2.53 7.92 -17.77
CA GLY A 98 -2.67 6.48 -18.04
C GLY A 98 -1.32 5.79 -18.16
N ILE A 99 -1.12 5.03 -19.22
CA ILE A 99 0.14 4.29 -19.45
C ILE A 99 1.37 5.20 -19.66
N ASN A 100 1.15 6.43 -20.10
CA ASN A 100 2.21 7.42 -20.32
C ASN A 100 2.48 8.27 -19.06
N GLU A 101 1.80 7.99 -17.94
CA GLU A 101 2.02 8.74 -16.71
C GLU A 101 3.38 8.43 -16.10
N ARG A 102 4.11 9.47 -15.72
CA ARG A 102 5.48 9.39 -15.18
C ARG A 102 5.64 10.31 -13.97
N GLY A 103 6.33 9.82 -12.97
CA GLY A 103 6.78 10.60 -11.81
C GLY A 103 8.22 11.04 -12.01
N ILE A 104 8.46 12.34 -12.02
CA ILE A 104 9.77 12.96 -12.26
C ILE A 104 10.26 13.57 -10.95
N ASP A 105 11.50 13.31 -10.57
CA ASP A 105 12.10 13.87 -9.35
C ASP A 105 12.53 15.34 -9.54
N GLN A 106 13.00 15.96 -8.46
CA GLN A 106 13.50 17.35 -8.47
C GLN A 106 14.73 17.58 -9.37
N ASN A 107 15.38 16.52 -9.83
CA ASN A 107 16.54 16.58 -10.73
C ASN A 107 16.15 16.28 -12.20
N GLY A 108 14.85 16.21 -12.51
CA GLY A 108 14.35 15.93 -13.85
C GLY A 108 14.41 14.45 -14.27
N ARG A 109 14.73 13.52 -13.36
CA ARG A 109 14.83 12.09 -13.66
C ARG A 109 13.49 11.40 -13.52
N THR A 110 13.12 10.55 -14.47
CA THR A 110 11.94 9.67 -14.33
C THR A 110 12.22 8.59 -13.30
N ILE A 111 11.58 8.67 -12.13
CA ILE A 111 11.75 7.73 -11.05
C ILE A 111 10.55 6.80 -10.87
N VAL A 112 9.40 7.14 -11.47
CA VAL A 112 8.22 6.24 -11.56
C VAL A 112 7.73 6.25 -12.99
N ALA A 113 7.40 5.09 -13.53
CA ALA A 113 6.79 4.95 -14.85
C ALA A 113 5.73 3.85 -14.85
N CYS A 114 4.73 3.97 -15.72
CA CYS A 114 3.79 2.88 -15.98
C CYS A 114 4.38 1.91 -17.00
N ASP A 115 4.09 0.63 -16.82
CA ASP A 115 4.48 -0.44 -17.74
C ASP A 115 3.27 -1.33 -18.04
N LYS A 116 3.07 -1.64 -19.34
CA LYS A 116 1.96 -2.46 -19.84
C LYS A 116 1.94 -3.86 -19.22
N SER A 117 3.10 -4.44 -18.93
CA SER A 117 3.21 -5.77 -18.31
C SER A 117 2.58 -5.86 -16.92
N TYR A 118 2.43 -4.74 -16.22
CA TYR A 118 1.77 -4.65 -14.92
C TYR A 118 0.30 -4.22 -15.00
N TYR A 119 -0.23 -3.91 -16.20
CA TYR A 119 -1.65 -3.64 -16.37
C TYR A 119 -2.43 -4.94 -16.46
N ARG A 120 -3.42 -5.11 -15.60
CA ARG A 120 -4.32 -6.26 -15.63
C ARG A 120 -5.53 -5.93 -16.49
N PRO A 121 -5.94 -6.80 -17.46
CA PRO A 121 -7.07 -6.52 -18.34
C PRO A 121 -8.39 -6.28 -17.58
N LEU A 122 -8.58 -6.97 -16.47
CA LEU A 122 -9.78 -6.87 -15.61
C LEU A 122 -9.40 -6.33 -14.21
N GLU A 123 -8.77 -5.14 -14.19
CA GLU A 123 -8.40 -4.50 -12.91
C GLU A 123 -9.64 -3.98 -12.18
N VAL A 124 -9.78 -4.38 -10.91
CA VAL A 124 -10.78 -3.76 -10.03
C VAL A 124 -10.30 -2.36 -9.67
N ASN A 125 -10.99 -1.34 -10.18
CA ASN A 125 -10.58 0.06 -10.01
C ASN A 125 -10.67 0.56 -8.56
N SER A 126 -11.61 0.02 -7.77
CA SER A 126 -11.87 0.51 -6.42
C SER A 126 -12.30 -0.63 -5.49
N LEU A 127 -11.60 -0.80 -4.38
CA LEU A 127 -11.94 -1.73 -3.31
C LEU A 127 -11.96 -0.97 -1.99
N LEU A 128 -13.14 -0.91 -1.36
CA LEU A 128 -13.37 -0.30 -0.05
C LEU A 128 -14.14 -1.28 0.81
N GLY A 129 -13.61 -1.62 1.97
CA GLY A 129 -14.25 -2.55 2.89
C GLY A 129 -15.15 -1.86 3.90
N ASP A 130 -16.28 -2.48 4.22
CA ASP A 130 -17.14 -2.10 5.34
C ASP A 130 -16.93 -3.05 6.52
N SER A 131 -16.17 -2.62 7.51
CA SER A 131 -15.87 -3.40 8.71
C SER A 131 -16.76 -3.07 9.91
N ARG A 132 -17.86 -2.33 9.75
CA ARG A 132 -18.74 -1.93 10.88
C ARG A 132 -19.25 -3.13 11.68
N LYS A 133 -19.68 -4.20 11.01
CA LYS A 133 -20.11 -5.45 11.65
C LYS A 133 -18.98 -6.07 12.49
N ALA A 134 -17.77 -6.17 11.93
CA ALA A 134 -16.61 -6.70 12.63
C ALA A 134 -16.23 -5.85 13.85
N ARG A 135 -16.23 -4.53 13.71
CA ARG A 135 -15.97 -3.61 14.82
C ARG A 135 -16.92 -3.81 15.98
N LYS A 136 -18.22 -3.97 15.69
CA LYS A 136 -19.25 -4.19 16.71
C LYS A 136 -19.11 -5.55 17.40
N ILE A 137 -18.97 -6.64 16.62
CA ILE A 137 -18.96 -8.01 17.16
C ILE A 137 -17.65 -8.30 17.89
N LEU A 138 -16.52 -7.91 17.32
CA LEU A 138 -15.20 -8.21 17.86
C LEU A 138 -14.70 -7.17 18.86
N ASN A 139 -15.40 -6.04 19.04
CA ASN A 139 -14.88 -4.87 19.75
C ASN A 139 -13.47 -4.51 19.27
N TRP A 140 -13.29 -4.52 17.94
CA TRP A 140 -12.02 -4.35 17.26
C TRP A 140 -12.03 -3.06 16.41
N LYS A 141 -10.89 -2.40 16.34
CA LYS A 141 -10.64 -1.30 15.40
C LYS A 141 -9.17 -1.31 15.00
N PRO A 142 -8.83 -0.88 13.78
CA PRO A 142 -7.44 -0.67 13.39
C PRO A 142 -6.74 0.28 14.36
N LYS A 143 -5.56 -0.11 14.86
CA LYS A 143 -4.70 0.68 15.74
C LYS A 143 -3.62 1.42 14.96
N TYR A 144 -3.14 0.81 13.88
CA TYR A 144 -2.12 1.37 13.02
C TYR A 144 -2.74 2.34 12.01
N THR A 145 -2.11 3.48 11.86
CA THR A 145 -2.45 4.43 10.78
C THR A 145 -1.76 4.01 9.48
N PHE A 146 -2.24 4.55 8.37
CA PHE A 146 -1.56 4.35 7.08
C PHE A 146 -0.14 4.92 7.11
N GLU A 147 0.07 6.02 7.78
CA GLU A 147 1.34 6.70 7.95
C GLU A 147 2.33 5.86 8.77
N SER A 148 1.91 5.30 9.91
CA SER A 148 2.78 4.45 10.75
C SER A 148 3.15 3.14 10.04
N MET A 149 2.24 2.57 9.25
CA MET A 149 2.52 1.40 8.44
C MET A 149 3.61 1.67 7.38
N ILE A 150 3.52 2.80 6.67
CA ILE A 150 4.54 3.20 5.70
C ILE A 150 5.90 3.45 6.39
N GLU A 151 5.89 4.08 7.55
CA GLU A 151 7.11 4.34 8.34
C GLU A 151 7.83 3.05 8.70
N GLU A 152 7.11 2.07 9.26
CA GLU A 152 7.67 0.74 9.57
C GLU A 152 8.28 0.08 8.33
N MET A 153 7.59 0.14 7.19
CA MET A 153 8.08 -0.45 5.95
C MET A 153 9.31 0.26 5.40
N ILE A 154 9.37 1.60 5.48
CA ILE A 154 10.53 2.39 5.06
C ILE A 154 11.73 2.09 5.96
N GLU A 155 11.56 2.13 7.28
CA GLU A 155 12.61 1.82 8.24
C GLU A 155 13.22 0.45 7.98
N TYR A 156 12.39 -0.58 7.79
CA TYR A 156 12.86 -1.93 7.44
C TYR A 156 13.74 -1.94 6.20
N TRP A 157 13.32 -1.26 5.10
CA TRP A 157 14.09 -1.27 3.87
C TRP A 157 15.33 -0.38 3.92
N MET A 158 15.28 0.75 4.62
CA MET A 158 16.46 1.61 4.80
C MET A 158 17.56 0.92 5.60
N ASN A 159 17.19 0.07 6.57
CA ASN A 159 18.17 -0.73 7.35
C ASN A 159 18.70 -1.95 6.55
N LYS A 160 18.00 -2.41 5.51
CA LYS A 160 18.36 -3.57 4.70
C LYS A 160 19.19 -3.21 3.46
N ILE A 161 19.14 -1.98 3.00
CA ILE A 161 19.79 -1.48 1.79
C ILE A 161 21.13 -0.81 2.09
#